data_47e77ef16fbb9eaecc5caf62c4cd2984
#
_entry.id   47e77ef16fbb9eaecc5caf62c4cd2984
#
_cell.length_a   1.000
_cell.length_b   1.000
_cell.length_c   1.000
_cell.angle_alpha   90.00
_cell.angle_beta   90.00
_cell.angle_gamma   90.00
#
_symmetry.space_group_name_H-M   'P 1'
#
loop_
_entity.id
_entity.type
_entity.pdbx_description
1 polymer ?
#
loop_
_entity_poly.entity_id
_entity_poly.type
_entity_poly.pdbx_seq_one_letter_code
_entity_poly.pdbx_strand_id
1 'polypeptide(L)'
;MKNILKNAENAEKLLELTSDTMILLDRNGICVDIAVHNADLWFLKENQLLGRNILQLLPSVTYRQVYPEFKKVLAYKEVSARNYELTIGSETYFFKCIMRPYEDMVLCQYRDITERSQRKRELEKKNHELNEIQKAALIGRWKYNSGRQCFYYTGHSGVMCTAEEQEIPLQDYTMYILPEDREIFGKWLAQNLQGNTENSIDYRILFKKRIFYIRLKTFSHETLPDGTGILEGYIQNITDIQQRRNDITLLTHAINNSTEDIFAAREDGTLVFANRRFREHHNISITDDVSTLNIYRINANAQDENSWQRLIKSLRKGEKRNGFILYHPLPEHPEVLAMEGS
;
A
#
# COMPACT_ATOMS: atom_id res chain seq x y z
N MET A 1 -19.32 42.21 31.42
CA MET A 1 -18.01 41.68 30.93
C MET A 1 -17.10 42.86 30.69
N LYS A 2 -16.12 43.14 31.57
CA LYS A 2 -15.15 44.22 31.41
C LYS A 2 -14.26 43.90 30.20
N ASN A 3 -14.09 44.87 29.33
CA ASN A 3 -13.25 44.82 28.12
C ASN A 3 -11.79 44.52 28.47
N ILE A 4 -11.46 43.24 28.65
CA ILE A 4 -10.11 42.75 28.94
C ILE A 4 -9.12 43.13 27.84
N LEU A 5 -9.59 43.25 26.60
CA LEU A 5 -8.80 43.53 25.39
C LEU A 5 -8.47 45.05 25.19
N LYS A 6 -8.99 45.95 26.03
CA LYS A 6 -8.74 47.39 25.89
C LYS A 6 -7.58 47.92 26.78
N ASN A 7 -6.95 47.05 27.55
CA ASN A 7 -5.82 47.41 28.36
C ASN A 7 -4.53 46.98 27.64
N ALA A 8 -3.60 47.89 27.36
CA ALA A 8 -2.35 47.64 26.65
C ALA A 8 -1.54 46.50 27.28
N GLU A 9 -1.49 46.45 28.63
CA GLU A 9 -0.80 45.39 29.37
C GLU A 9 -1.44 43.99 29.16
N ASN A 10 -2.74 43.91 29.01
CA ASN A 10 -3.43 42.65 28.70
C ASN A 10 -3.30 42.26 27.23
N ALA A 11 -3.18 43.21 26.31
CA ALA A 11 -2.89 42.96 24.92
C ALA A 11 -1.47 42.40 24.72
N GLU A 12 -0.51 42.90 25.45
CA GLU A 12 0.88 42.42 25.47
C GLU A 12 0.95 40.97 26.00
N LYS A 13 0.30 40.68 27.13
CA LYS A 13 0.17 39.31 27.66
C LYS A 13 -0.56 38.33 26.73
N LEU A 14 -1.55 38.80 25.98
CA LEU A 14 -2.24 38.00 25.00
C LEU A 14 -1.38 37.72 23.75
N LEU A 15 -0.57 38.67 23.34
CA LEU A 15 0.43 38.48 22.29
C LEU A 15 1.48 37.45 22.72
N GLU A 16 1.95 37.51 23.98
CA GLU A 16 2.88 36.52 24.55
C GLU A 16 2.33 35.11 24.61
N LEU A 17 1.01 34.94 24.70
CA LEU A 17 0.36 33.63 24.66
C LEU A 17 0.21 33.04 23.23
N THR A 18 0.46 33.87 22.22
CA THR A 18 0.45 33.38 20.82
C THR A 18 1.86 32.98 20.41
N SER A 19 2.02 31.81 19.84
CA SER A 19 3.31 31.37 19.25
C SER A 19 3.56 31.99 17.87
N ASP A 20 2.80 33.02 17.51
CA ASP A 20 2.87 33.66 16.20
C ASP A 20 3.85 34.82 16.20
N THR A 21 4.65 34.96 15.16
CA THR A 21 5.47 36.14 14.96
C THR A 21 4.67 37.19 14.19
N MET A 22 4.75 38.45 14.68
CA MET A 22 4.08 39.57 14.03
C MET A 22 5.14 40.56 13.51
N ILE A 23 4.98 41.00 12.27
CA ILE A 23 5.84 41.95 11.60
C ILE A 23 4.99 43.06 10.99
N LEU A 24 5.31 44.31 11.32
CA LEU A 24 4.69 45.45 10.69
C LEU A 24 5.58 45.95 9.55
N LEU A 25 5.05 45.99 8.35
CA LEU A 25 5.74 46.42 7.14
C LEU A 25 5.16 47.74 6.63
N ASP A 26 6.05 48.67 6.26
CA ASP A 26 5.65 49.91 5.56
C ASP A 26 5.21 49.63 4.10
N ARG A 27 4.81 50.65 3.35
CA ARG A 27 4.37 50.56 1.94
C ARG A 27 5.41 49.96 0.99
N ASN A 28 6.70 50.00 1.38
CA ASN A 28 7.83 49.49 0.61
C ASN A 28 8.25 48.08 1.04
N GLY A 29 7.64 47.53 2.10
CA GLY A 29 7.98 46.23 2.67
C GLY A 29 9.16 46.31 3.67
N ILE A 30 9.45 47.52 4.18
CA ILE A 30 10.48 47.73 5.24
C ILE A 30 9.82 47.36 6.57
N CYS A 31 10.54 46.59 7.39
CA CYS A 31 10.11 46.24 8.73
C CYS A 31 10.18 47.45 9.65
N VAL A 32 9.03 47.89 10.12
CA VAL A 32 8.90 49.05 11.05
C VAL A 32 8.91 48.57 12.51
N ASP A 33 8.26 47.44 12.76
CA ASP A 33 8.14 46.87 14.08
C ASP A 33 7.99 45.34 14.00
N ILE A 34 8.41 44.63 15.04
CA ILE A 34 8.40 43.15 15.08
C ILE A 34 8.19 42.63 16.50
N ALA A 35 7.28 41.69 16.66
CA ALA A 35 7.12 40.90 17.87
C ALA A 35 7.40 39.43 17.55
N VAL A 36 8.51 38.92 18.07
CA VAL A 36 8.97 37.53 17.88
C VAL A 36 8.76 36.76 19.16
N HIS A 37 7.91 35.72 19.15
CA HIS A 37 7.69 34.85 20.30
C HIS A 37 8.52 33.55 20.27
N ASN A 38 9.00 33.14 19.10
CA ASN A 38 9.86 31.98 18.95
C ASN A 38 11.14 32.37 18.20
N ALA A 39 12.13 32.84 18.95
CA ALA A 39 13.41 33.33 18.40
C ALA A 39 14.20 32.22 17.67
N ASP A 40 13.96 30.96 18.01
CA ASP A 40 14.66 29.80 17.41
C ASP A 40 14.18 29.47 16.00
N LEU A 41 12.98 29.93 15.63
CA LEU A 41 12.38 29.66 14.30
C LEU A 41 12.69 30.76 13.26
N TRP A 42 13.22 31.90 13.67
CA TRP A 42 13.56 32.98 12.74
C TRP A 42 15.04 32.93 12.36
N PHE A 43 15.28 32.70 11.08
CA PHE A 43 16.62 32.65 10.45
C PHE A 43 17.39 33.96 10.55
N LEU A 44 16.68 35.03 10.94
CA LEU A 44 17.24 36.37 11.15
C LEU A 44 16.78 36.84 12.53
N LYS A 45 17.72 37.27 13.36
CA LYS A 45 17.42 37.85 14.65
C LYS A 45 16.64 39.16 14.47
N GLU A 46 15.80 39.52 15.45
CA GLU A 46 14.97 40.72 15.43
C GLU A 46 15.75 41.97 15.01
N ASN A 47 16.94 42.18 15.58
CA ASN A 47 17.84 43.28 15.23
C ASN A 47 18.35 43.26 13.77
N GLN A 48 18.18 42.17 13.05
CA GLN A 48 18.56 42.04 11.64
C GLN A 48 17.39 42.30 10.69
N LEU A 49 16.17 42.37 11.19
CA LEU A 49 14.94 42.56 10.39
C LEU A 49 14.47 44.03 10.46
N LEU A 50 14.58 44.67 11.62
CA LEU A 50 14.18 46.08 11.79
C LEU A 50 14.91 47.00 10.80
N GLY A 51 14.16 47.86 10.11
CA GLY A 51 14.67 48.80 9.12
C GLY A 51 15.07 48.16 7.77
N ARG A 52 14.95 46.85 7.61
CA ARG A 52 15.24 46.16 6.32
C ARG A 52 13.99 45.84 5.54
N ASN A 53 14.15 45.78 4.23
CA ASN A 53 13.11 45.34 3.35
C ASN A 53 12.97 43.81 3.40
N ILE A 54 11.96 43.32 4.12
CA ILE A 54 11.72 41.91 4.35
C ILE A 54 11.40 41.17 3.04
N LEU A 55 10.72 41.83 2.14
CA LEU A 55 10.34 41.23 0.85
C LEU A 55 11.57 40.89 0.00
N GLN A 56 12.62 41.67 0.09
CA GLN A 56 13.88 41.43 -0.64
C GLN A 56 14.74 40.33 -0.01
N LEU A 57 14.48 39.98 1.24
CA LEU A 57 15.18 38.88 1.93
C LEU A 57 14.56 37.51 1.60
N LEU A 58 13.38 37.49 1.03
CA LEU A 58 12.71 36.25 0.65
C LEU A 58 13.37 35.59 -0.57
N PRO A 59 13.49 34.26 -0.60
CA PRO A 59 13.86 33.56 -1.82
C PRO A 59 12.97 33.95 -3.00
N SER A 60 13.50 33.96 -4.20
CA SER A 60 12.81 34.48 -5.40
C SER A 60 11.45 33.81 -5.66
N VAL A 61 11.32 32.51 -5.34
CA VAL A 61 10.06 31.76 -5.47
C VAL A 61 9.02 32.29 -4.48
N THR A 62 9.40 32.42 -3.21
CA THR A 62 8.50 32.91 -2.14
C THR A 62 8.17 34.38 -2.37
N TYR A 63 9.11 35.21 -2.79
CA TYR A 63 8.87 36.60 -3.16
C TYR A 63 7.77 36.75 -4.23
N ARG A 64 7.82 35.94 -5.29
CA ARG A 64 6.82 35.98 -6.37
C ARG A 64 5.40 35.66 -5.87
N GLN A 65 5.28 34.91 -4.80
CA GLN A 65 3.98 34.57 -4.19
C GLN A 65 3.52 35.62 -3.17
N VAL A 66 4.44 36.12 -2.37
CA VAL A 66 4.15 37.05 -1.25
C VAL A 66 3.91 38.47 -1.76
N TYR A 67 4.73 38.97 -2.67
CA TYR A 67 4.68 40.36 -3.14
C TYR A 67 3.33 40.79 -3.76
N PRO A 68 2.69 39.99 -4.64
CA PRO A 68 1.38 40.35 -5.16
C PRO A 68 0.31 40.42 -4.08
N GLU A 69 0.34 39.52 -3.09
CA GLU A 69 -0.61 39.54 -1.97
C GLU A 69 -0.39 40.77 -1.07
N PHE A 70 0.87 41.10 -0.77
CA PHE A 70 1.23 42.30 -0.04
C PHE A 70 0.69 43.58 -0.73
N LYS A 71 0.87 43.70 -2.06
CA LYS A 71 0.35 44.82 -2.85
C LYS A 71 -1.17 44.88 -2.84
N LYS A 72 -1.86 43.74 -2.90
CA LYS A 72 -3.34 43.70 -2.80
C LYS A 72 -3.81 44.21 -1.44
N VAL A 73 -3.20 43.76 -0.34
CA VAL A 73 -3.55 44.19 1.01
C VAL A 73 -3.40 45.71 1.14
N LEU A 74 -2.33 46.29 0.59
CA LEU A 74 -2.11 47.74 0.60
C LEU A 74 -3.15 48.48 -0.23
N ALA A 75 -3.43 48.00 -1.45
CA ALA A 75 -4.27 48.70 -2.40
C ALA A 75 -5.80 48.60 -2.07
N TYR A 76 -6.22 47.38 -1.73
CA TYR A 76 -7.66 47.08 -1.56
C TYR A 76 -8.09 47.04 -0.10
N LYS A 77 -7.13 47.12 0.84
CA LYS A 77 -7.40 47.02 2.29
C LYS A 77 -8.10 45.72 2.70
N GLU A 78 -7.86 44.65 1.93
CA GLU A 78 -8.41 43.33 2.17
C GLU A 78 -7.41 42.45 2.94
N VAL A 79 -7.91 41.50 3.74
CA VAL A 79 -7.09 40.52 4.45
C VAL A 79 -6.68 39.41 3.49
N SER A 80 -5.39 39.09 3.44
CA SER A 80 -4.87 37.93 2.73
C SER A 80 -4.39 36.89 3.72
N ALA A 81 -4.73 35.61 3.49
CA ALA A 81 -4.25 34.49 4.28
C ALA A 81 -3.77 33.35 3.35
N ARG A 82 -2.48 33.06 3.42
CA ARG A 82 -1.81 32.07 2.56
C ARG A 82 -0.82 31.22 3.33
N ASN A 83 -0.62 30.01 2.84
CA ASN A 83 0.48 29.18 3.31
C ASN A 83 1.65 29.31 2.34
N TYR A 84 2.84 29.46 2.91
CA TYR A 84 4.09 29.57 2.16
C TYR A 84 5.06 28.49 2.59
N GLU A 85 5.84 28.03 1.62
CA GLU A 85 6.96 27.12 1.84
C GLU A 85 8.26 27.91 1.71
N LEU A 86 9.16 27.74 2.69
CA LEU A 86 10.43 28.41 2.74
C LEU A 86 11.52 27.37 2.98
N THR A 87 12.43 27.21 2.00
CA THR A 87 13.59 26.33 2.13
C THR A 87 14.82 27.14 2.52
N ILE A 88 15.47 26.74 3.60
CA ILE A 88 16.66 27.39 4.13
C ILE A 88 17.74 26.34 4.36
N GLY A 89 18.80 26.42 3.57
CA GLY A 89 19.79 25.36 3.54
C GLY A 89 19.18 24.04 3.04
N SER A 90 19.21 23.02 3.89
CA SER A 90 18.61 21.70 3.62
C SER A 90 17.21 21.51 4.22
N GLU A 91 16.72 22.46 4.99
CA GLU A 91 15.47 22.34 5.73
C GLU A 91 14.33 23.12 5.07
N THR A 92 13.12 22.54 5.08
CA THR A 92 11.93 23.15 4.52
C THR A 92 10.91 23.41 5.62
N TYR A 93 10.51 24.67 5.73
CA TYR A 93 9.56 25.18 6.70
C TYR A 93 8.27 25.61 6.02
N PHE A 94 7.15 25.44 6.72
CA PHE A 94 5.83 25.84 6.25
C PHE A 94 5.26 26.89 7.19
N PHE A 95 4.91 28.04 6.63
CA PHE A 95 4.33 29.14 7.38
C PHE A 95 2.94 29.48 6.85
N LYS A 96 2.01 29.71 7.77
CA LYS A 96 0.77 30.43 7.46
C LYS A 96 1.01 31.90 7.70
N CYS A 97 0.95 32.72 6.66
CA CYS A 97 1.02 34.16 6.75
C CYS A 97 -0.38 34.78 6.58
N ILE A 98 -0.77 35.61 7.53
CA ILE A 98 -1.99 36.41 7.47
C ILE A 98 -1.56 37.87 7.43
N MET A 99 -1.89 38.55 6.32
CA MET A 99 -1.60 39.95 6.10
C MET A 99 -2.87 40.77 6.33
N ARG A 100 -2.80 41.78 7.20
CA ARG A 100 -3.91 42.69 7.48
C ARG A 100 -3.50 44.12 7.20
N PRO A 101 -4.37 44.94 6.64
CA PRO A 101 -4.10 46.36 6.50
C PRO A 101 -4.09 47.03 7.90
N TYR A 102 -3.09 47.85 8.14
CA TYR A 102 -3.00 48.66 9.33
C TYR A 102 -2.56 50.06 8.93
N GLU A 103 -3.51 51.00 8.90
CA GLU A 103 -3.31 52.34 8.33
C GLU A 103 -2.73 52.27 6.91
N ASP A 104 -1.53 52.81 6.68
CA ASP A 104 -0.81 52.75 5.41
C ASP A 104 0.25 51.64 5.35
N MET A 105 0.21 50.74 6.31
CA MET A 105 1.14 49.62 6.52
C MET A 105 0.41 48.28 6.41
N VAL A 106 1.17 47.20 6.48
CA VAL A 106 0.66 45.82 6.51
C VAL A 106 1.17 45.10 7.74
N LEU A 107 0.26 44.63 8.57
CA LEU A 107 0.57 43.72 9.66
C LEU A 107 0.58 42.29 9.13
N CYS A 108 1.74 41.66 9.18
CA CYS A 108 1.96 40.27 8.80
C CYS A 108 2.04 39.40 10.05
N GLN A 109 1.16 38.44 10.19
CA GLN A 109 1.18 37.44 11.25
C GLN A 109 1.66 36.12 10.66
N TYR A 110 2.77 35.60 11.17
CA TYR A 110 3.37 34.34 10.72
C TYR A 110 3.20 33.28 11.79
N ARG A 111 2.61 32.16 11.39
CA ARG A 111 2.49 30.96 12.22
C ARG A 111 3.26 29.84 11.58
N ASP A 112 4.14 29.20 12.35
CA ASP A 112 4.79 27.97 11.92
C ASP A 112 3.76 26.83 11.91
N ILE A 113 3.63 26.20 10.77
CA ILE A 113 2.76 25.04 10.55
C ILE A 113 3.57 23.84 10.02
N THR A 114 4.90 23.86 10.20
CA THR A 114 5.84 22.87 9.63
C THR A 114 5.49 21.48 10.09
N GLU A 115 5.41 21.25 11.39
CA GLU A 115 5.11 19.93 11.94
C GLU A 115 3.76 19.38 11.43
N ARG A 116 2.74 20.24 11.46
CA ARG A 116 1.41 19.88 10.96
C ARG A 116 1.42 19.56 9.46
N SER A 117 2.13 20.35 8.68
CA SER A 117 2.21 20.17 7.22
C SER A 117 3.01 18.94 6.84
N GLN A 118 4.11 18.67 7.56
CA GLN A 118 4.91 17.46 7.37
C GLN A 118 4.13 16.20 7.73
N ARG A 119 3.46 16.18 8.89
CA ARG A 119 2.60 15.06 9.28
C ARG A 119 1.49 14.80 8.26
N LYS A 120 0.85 15.87 7.77
CA LYS A 120 -0.19 15.75 6.74
C LYS A 120 0.36 15.16 5.44
N ARG A 121 1.50 15.66 4.94
CA ARG A 121 2.17 15.12 3.73
C ARG A 121 2.58 13.66 3.91
N GLU A 122 3.13 13.31 5.07
CA GLU A 122 3.51 11.91 5.36
C GLU A 122 2.28 10.99 5.36
N LEU A 123 1.19 11.43 5.98
CA LEU A 123 -0.06 10.68 5.99
C LEU A 123 -0.64 10.51 4.58
N GLU A 124 -0.64 11.58 3.79
CA GLU A 124 -1.09 11.55 2.39
C GLU A 124 -0.23 10.59 1.56
N LYS A 125 1.10 10.62 1.75
CA LYS A 125 2.02 9.70 1.08
C LYS A 125 1.75 8.25 1.48
N LYS A 126 1.63 7.95 2.79
CA LYS A 126 1.30 6.61 3.28
C LYS A 126 -0.04 6.11 2.76
N ASN A 127 -1.06 6.98 2.73
CA ASN A 127 -2.37 6.63 2.18
C ASN A 127 -2.29 6.33 0.68
N HIS A 128 -1.51 7.09 -0.08
CA HIS A 128 -1.29 6.83 -1.50
C HIS A 128 -0.59 5.48 -1.71
N GLU A 129 0.49 5.20 -0.97
CA GLU A 129 1.21 3.93 -1.04
C GLU A 129 0.29 2.74 -0.69
N LEU A 130 -0.51 2.86 0.38
CA LEU A 130 -1.48 1.83 0.76
C LEU A 130 -2.53 1.59 -0.33
N ASN A 131 -3.04 2.65 -0.96
CA ASN A 131 -4.00 2.53 -2.05
C ASN A 131 -3.40 1.82 -3.27
N GLU A 132 -2.15 2.10 -3.63
CA GLU A 132 -1.48 1.41 -4.74
C GLU A 132 -1.24 -0.08 -4.43
N ILE A 133 -0.85 -0.41 -3.19
CA ILE A 133 -0.72 -1.80 -2.75
C ILE A 133 -2.08 -2.51 -2.82
N GLN A 134 -3.15 -1.88 -2.34
CA GLN A 134 -4.50 -2.46 -2.41
C GLN A 134 -4.98 -2.70 -3.85
N LYS A 135 -4.68 -1.77 -4.77
CA LYS A 135 -4.96 -1.94 -6.21
C LYS A 135 -4.20 -3.13 -6.79
N ALA A 136 -2.88 -3.20 -6.53
CA ALA A 136 -2.03 -4.28 -7.05
C ALA A 136 -2.45 -5.65 -6.50
N ALA A 137 -2.86 -5.71 -5.24
CA ALA A 137 -3.34 -6.93 -4.60
C ALA A 137 -4.82 -7.25 -4.88
N LEU A 138 -5.52 -6.43 -5.66
CA LEU A 138 -6.95 -6.56 -5.94
C LEU A 138 -7.80 -6.66 -4.67
N ILE A 139 -7.48 -5.81 -3.67
CA ILE A 139 -8.15 -5.78 -2.38
C ILE A 139 -9.11 -4.59 -2.31
N GLY A 140 -10.33 -4.86 -1.92
CA GLY A 140 -11.33 -3.88 -1.51
C GLY A 140 -11.66 -3.99 -0.02
N ARG A 141 -12.39 -3.02 0.49
CA ARG A 141 -12.97 -3.04 1.84
C ARG A 141 -14.47 -3.30 1.73
N TRP A 142 -15.00 -3.95 2.74
CA TRP A 142 -16.43 -4.16 2.85
C TRP A 142 -16.89 -3.91 4.28
N LYS A 143 -18.14 -3.50 4.38
CA LYS A 143 -18.89 -3.35 5.62
C LYS A 143 -20.26 -3.99 5.43
N TYR A 144 -20.75 -4.69 6.44
CA TYR A 144 -22.09 -5.25 6.46
C TYR A 144 -22.88 -4.71 7.65
N ASN A 145 -24.10 -4.27 7.39
CA ASN A 145 -25.05 -3.83 8.41
C ASN A 145 -26.19 -4.82 8.49
N SER A 146 -26.30 -5.54 9.62
CA SER A 146 -27.33 -6.58 9.80
C SER A 146 -28.75 -6.01 9.91
N GLY A 147 -28.91 -4.79 10.45
CA GLY A 147 -30.21 -4.14 10.57
C GLY A 147 -30.78 -3.71 9.21
N ARG A 148 -29.92 -3.28 8.31
CA ARG A 148 -30.29 -2.93 6.91
C ARG A 148 -30.18 -4.09 5.96
N GLN A 149 -29.53 -5.18 6.34
CA GLN A 149 -29.16 -6.31 5.49
C GLN A 149 -28.45 -5.88 4.21
N CYS A 150 -27.50 -4.96 4.33
CA CYS A 150 -26.76 -4.41 3.20
C CYS A 150 -25.26 -4.51 3.40
N PHE A 151 -24.57 -4.82 2.28
CA PHE A 151 -23.13 -4.68 2.16
C PHE A 151 -22.78 -3.33 1.53
N TYR A 152 -21.69 -2.76 2.03
CA TYR A 152 -21.05 -1.54 1.50
C TYR A 152 -19.64 -1.92 1.04
N TYR A 153 -19.31 -1.62 -0.20
CA TYR A 153 -18.03 -1.98 -0.80
C TYR A 153 -17.30 -0.75 -1.30
N THR A 154 -15.99 -0.70 -1.01
CA THR A 154 -15.10 0.33 -1.53
C THR A 154 -13.77 -0.27 -1.94
N GLY A 155 -13.03 0.39 -2.85
CA GLY A 155 -11.68 0.00 -3.22
C GLY A 155 -11.59 -0.76 -4.54
N HIS A 156 -10.56 -1.58 -4.70
CA HIS A 156 -10.13 -2.09 -6.00
C HIS A 156 -10.08 -3.62 -6.09
N SER A 157 -11.14 -4.32 -5.67
CA SER A 157 -11.18 -5.80 -5.82
C SER A 157 -11.20 -6.27 -7.28
N GLY A 158 -11.39 -5.36 -8.22
CA GLY A 158 -11.43 -5.66 -9.65
C GLY A 158 -12.72 -6.34 -10.14
N VAL A 159 -13.67 -6.61 -9.26
CA VAL A 159 -14.91 -7.31 -9.62
C VAL A 159 -16.16 -6.50 -9.33
N MET A 160 -16.36 -6.09 -8.07
CA MET A 160 -17.59 -5.39 -7.62
C MET A 160 -17.32 -4.07 -6.93
N CYS A 161 -16.05 -3.82 -6.55
CA CYS A 161 -15.67 -2.60 -5.85
C CYS A 161 -15.17 -1.54 -6.83
N THR A 162 -15.63 -0.30 -6.62
CA THR A 162 -15.13 0.90 -7.28
C THR A 162 -14.53 1.83 -6.23
N ALA A 163 -13.89 2.91 -6.68
CA ALA A 163 -13.34 3.92 -5.75
C ALA A 163 -14.43 4.57 -4.87
N GLU A 164 -15.67 4.60 -5.37
CA GLU A 164 -16.84 5.08 -4.63
C GLU A 164 -17.51 3.94 -3.86
N GLU A 165 -18.08 4.25 -2.70
CA GLU A 165 -18.82 3.28 -1.90
C GLU A 165 -20.08 2.81 -2.65
N GLN A 166 -20.24 1.50 -2.74
CA GLN A 166 -21.40 0.86 -3.34
C GLN A 166 -22.19 0.12 -2.28
N GLU A 167 -23.49 0.37 -2.22
CA GLU A 167 -24.43 -0.33 -1.37
C GLU A 167 -25.11 -1.44 -2.15
N ILE A 168 -25.07 -2.69 -1.64
CA ILE A 168 -25.66 -3.87 -2.23
C ILE A 168 -26.46 -4.63 -1.17
N PRO A 169 -27.78 -4.76 -1.33
CA PRO A 169 -28.60 -5.58 -0.44
C PRO A 169 -28.08 -7.03 -0.40
N LEU A 170 -28.16 -7.67 0.76
CA LEU A 170 -27.71 -9.06 0.95
C LEU A 170 -28.36 -10.02 -0.06
N GLN A 171 -29.65 -9.83 -0.32
CA GLN A 171 -30.39 -10.64 -1.28
C GLN A 171 -29.78 -10.54 -2.69
N ASP A 172 -29.46 -9.32 -3.14
CA ASP A 172 -28.87 -9.08 -4.47
C ASP A 172 -27.44 -9.61 -4.51
N TYR A 173 -26.68 -9.42 -3.43
CA TYR A 173 -25.32 -9.96 -3.33
C TYR A 173 -25.29 -11.48 -3.45
N THR A 174 -26.21 -12.18 -2.76
CA THR A 174 -26.28 -13.64 -2.80
C THR A 174 -26.66 -14.20 -4.18
N MET A 175 -27.30 -13.39 -5.04
CA MET A 175 -27.57 -13.80 -6.42
C MET A 175 -26.30 -13.96 -7.25
N TYR A 176 -25.26 -13.17 -6.97
CA TYR A 176 -23.97 -13.33 -7.64
C TYR A 176 -23.21 -14.56 -7.18
N ILE A 177 -23.47 -15.08 -5.95
CA ILE A 177 -22.81 -16.27 -5.42
C ILE A 177 -23.32 -17.52 -6.14
N LEU A 178 -22.40 -18.39 -6.56
CA LEU A 178 -22.80 -19.68 -7.17
C LEU A 178 -23.68 -20.48 -6.20
N PRO A 179 -24.71 -21.17 -6.69
CA PRO A 179 -25.67 -21.89 -5.83
C PRO A 179 -24.99 -22.80 -4.79
N GLU A 180 -23.92 -23.49 -5.19
CA GLU A 180 -23.20 -24.46 -4.36
C GLU A 180 -22.48 -23.78 -3.18
N ASP A 181 -22.14 -22.47 -3.32
CA ASP A 181 -21.36 -21.74 -2.32
C ASP A 181 -22.24 -20.89 -1.39
N ARG A 182 -23.56 -20.78 -1.67
CA ARG A 182 -24.48 -19.93 -0.88
C ARG A 182 -24.65 -20.40 0.57
N GLU A 183 -24.72 -21.70 0.78
CA GLU A 183 -24.90 -22.26 2.11
C GLU A 183 -23.68 -21.98 3.00
N ILE A 184 -22.48 -22.20 2.50
CA ILE A 184 -21.24 -21.93 3.25
C ILE A 184 -21.07 -20.45 3.53
N PHE A 185 -21.44 -19.58 2.59
CA PHE A 185 -21.43 -18.13 2.77
C PHE A 185 -22.41 -17.70 3.88
N GLY A 186 -23.64 -18.22 3.87
CA GLY A 186 -24.63 -17.91 4.91
C GLY A 186 -24.20 -18.33 6.30
N LYS A 187 -23.62 -19.54 6.45
CA LYS A 187 -23.05 -20.02 7.70
C LYS A 187 -21.93 -19.14 8.20
N TRP A 188 -21.00 -18.77 7.30
CA TRP A 188 -19.88 -17.87 7.63
C TRP A 188 -20.38 -16.50 8.10
N LEU A 189 -21.34 -15.89 7.41
CA LEU A 189 -21.90 -14.59 7.79
C LEU A 189 -22.56 -14.65 9.18
N ALA A 190 -23.35 -15.70 9.44
CA ALA A 190 -24.00 -15.89 10.73
C ALA A 190 -22.99 -16.06 11.87
N GLN A 191 -21.91 -16.82 11.66
CA GLN A 191 -20.85 -17.00 12.66
C GLN A 191 -20.12 -15.69 12.98
N ASN A 192 -19.84 -14.86 11.96
CA ASN A 192 -19.22 -13.56 12.16
C ASN A 192 -20.10 -12.59 12.92
N LEU A 193 -21.41 -12.61 12.70
CA LEU A 193 -22.39 -11.83 13.49
C LEU A 193 -22.48 -12.27 14.95
N GLN A 194 -22.03 -13.48 15.29
CA GLN A 194 -21.90 -13.98 16.67
C GLN A 194 -20.53 -13.65 17.29
N GLY A 195 -19.68 -12.89 16.59
CA GLY A 195 -18.37 -12.45 17.07
C GLY A 195 -17.20 -13.36 16.70
N ASN A 196 -17.41 -14.42 15.91
CA ASN A 196 -16.32 -15.26 15.41
C ASN A 196 -15.74 -14.66 14.11
N THR A 197 -14.81 -13.72 14.24
CA THR A 197 -14.25 -12.93 13.14
C THR A 197 -12.89 -13.43 12.64
N GLU A 198 -12.34 -14.51 13.20
CA GLU A 198 -11.00 -14.98 12.83
C GLU A 198 -10.93 -15.70 11.47
N ASN A 199 -12.08 -16.18 10.97
CA ASN A 199 -12.16 -17.01 9.78
C ASN A 199 -12.37 -16.20 8.50
N SER A 200 -11.61 -16.52 7.46
CA SER A 200 -11.89 -16.10 6.08
C SER A 200 -12.72 -17.14 5.36
N ILE A 201 -13.45 -16.70 4.33
CA ILE A 201 -14.18 -17.58 3.42
C ILE A 201 -13.73 -17.33 1.98
N ASP A 202 -13.53 -18.42 1.25
CA ASP A 202 -13.33 -18.40 -0.20
C ASP A 202 -14.59 -18.97 -0.87
N TYR A 203 -15.14 -18.25 -1.85
CA TYR A 203 -16.33 -18.65 -2.60
C TYR A 203 -16.31 -18.08 -4.01
N ARG A 204 -17.18 -18.58 -4.87
CA ARG A 204 -17.26 -18.18 -6.27
C ARG A 204 -18.46 -17.27 -6.51
N ILE A 205 -18.23 -16.25 -7.32
CA ILE A 205 -19.29 -15.38 -7.83
C ILE A 205 -19.32 -15.39 -9.35
N LEU A 206 -20.53 -15.29 -9.91
CA LEU A 206 -20.75 -15.09 -11.33
C LEU A 206 -21.05 -13.60 -11.59
N PHE A 207 -20.11 -12.90 -12.20
CA PHE A 207 -20.25 -11.49 -12.51
C PHE A 207 -19.91 -11.23 -13.98
N LYS A 208 -20.77 -10.53 -14.71
CA LYS A 208 -20.62 -10.26 -16.16
C LYS A 208 -20.27 -11.53 -16.97
N LYS A 209 -20.95 -12.65 -16.70
CA LYS A 209 -20.76 -13.96 -17.35
C LYS A 209 -19.38 -14.60 -17.11
N ARG A 210 -18.64 -14.18 -16.09
CA ARG A 210 -17.34 -14.74 -15.70
C ARG A 210 -17.39 -15.18 -14.25
N ILE A 211 -16.74 -16.28 -13.94
CA ILE A 211 -16.57 -16.76 -12.56
C ILE A 211 -15.33 -16.13 -11.96
N PHE A 212 -15.48 -15.56 -10.78
CA PHE A 212 -14.40 -15.02 -9.98
C PHE A 212 -14.35 -15.76 -8.64
N TYR A 213 -13.16 -16.01 -8.15
CA TYR A 213 -12.92 -16.53 -6.81
C TYR A 213 -12.67 -15.36 -5.87
N ILE A 214 -13.47 -15.28 -4.84
CA ILE A 214 -13.46 -14.16 -3.89
C ILE A 214 -13.12 -14.68 -2.51
N ARG A 215 -12.23 -13.98 -1.83
CA ARG A 215 -11.95 -14.17 -0.40
C ARG A 215 -12.53 -13.00 0.38
N LEU A 216 -13.37 -13.31 1.36
CA LEU A 216 -13.76 -12.35 2.41
C LEU A 216 -13.09 -12.71 3.71
N LYS A 217 -12.63 -11.69 4.43
CA LYS A 217 -12.20 -11.81 5.82
C LYS A 217 -12.75 -10.65 6.62
N THR A 218 -13.31 -10.96 7.78
CA THR A 218 -13.74 -9.98 8.78
C THR A 218 -12.54 -9.62 9.68
N PHE A 219 -12.40 -8.38 10.06
CA PHE A 219 -11.42 -7.93 11.06
C PHE A 219 -12.07 -7.13 12.21
N SER A 220 -13.34 -6.73 12.06
CA SER A 220 -14.08 -6.01 13.10
C SER A 220 -15.53 -6.47 13.15
N HIS A 221 -16.04 -6.60 14.38
CA HIS A 221 -17.44 -6.81 14.69
C HIS A 221 -17.84 -5.85 15.81
N GLU A 222 -18.88 -5.10 15.59
CA GLU A 222 -19.47 -4.18 16.58
C GLU A 222 -20.97 -4.44 16.66
N THR A 223 -21.51 -4.44 17.87
CA THR A 223 -22.96 -4.50 18.08
C THR A 223 -23.43 -3.16 18.61
N LEU A 224 -24.30 -2.51 17.84
CA LEU A 224 -24.89 -1.23 18.22
C LEU A 224 -25.91 -1.39 19.37
N PRO A 225 -26.27 -0.29 20.09
CA PRO A 225 -27.22 -0.35 21.20
C PRO A 225 -28.61 -0.88 20.82
N ASP A 226 -29.00 -0.80 19.54
CA ASP A 226 -30.26 -1.34 19.01
C ASP A 226 -30.17 -2.84 18.63
N GLY A 227 -29.04 -3.50 18.89
CA GLY A 227 -28.81 -4.89 18.55
C GLY A 227 -28.32 -5.11 17.12
N THR A 228 -28.14 -4.05 16.32
CA THR A 228 -27.61 -4.15 14.96
C THR A 228 -26.13 -4.56 14.98
N GLY A 229 -25.79 -5.65 14.31
CA GLY A 229 -24.40 -6.07 14.10
C GLY A 229 -23.78 -5.36 12.91
N ILE A 230 -22.61 -4.79 13.10
CA ILE A 230 -21.77 -4.20 12.06
C ILE A 230 -20.54 -5.08 11.92
N LEU A 231 -20.30 -5.57 10.70
CA LEU A 231 -19.07 -6.30 10.34
C LEU A 231 -18.26 -5.43 9.39
N GLU A 232 -16.95 -5.43 9.56
CA GLU A 232 -16.03 -4.80 8.61
C GLU A 232 -14.90 -5.76 8.26
N GLY A 233 -14.45 -5.70 7.01
CA GLY A 233 -13.45 -6.60 6.52
C GLY A 233 -12.83 -6.18 5.20
N TYR A 234 -12.05 -7.09 4.63
CA TYR A 234 -11.57 -6.94 3.26
C TYR A 234 -12.14 -8.02 2.33
N ILE A 235 -12.28 -7.64 1.08
CA ILE A 235 -12.61 -8.50 -0.05
C ILE A 235 -11.43 -8.55 -0.99
N GLN A 236 -11.03 -9.73 -1.42
CA GLN A 236 -9.93 -9.94 -2.36
C GLN A 236 -10.37 -10.82 -3.52
N ASN A 237 -10.03 -10.40 -4.73
CA ASN A 237 -10.13 -11.26 -5.89
C ASN A 237 -8.91 -12.18 -5.95
N ILE A 238 -9.13 -13.47 -5.75
CA ILE A 238 -8.08 -14.50 -5.74
C ILE A 238 -8.15 -15.39 -7.00
N THR A 239 -8.80 -14.93 -8.06
CA THR A 239 -9.03 -15.73 -9.28
C THR A 239 -7.71 -16.20 -9.90
N ASP A 240 -6.74 -15.28 -10.07
CA ASP A 240 -5.44 -15.63 -10.66
C ASP A 240 -4.65 -16.60 -9.76
N ILE A 241 -4.78 -16.45 -8.44
CA ILE A 241 -4.14 -17.36 -7.47
C ILE A 241 -4.73 -18.75 -7.60
N GLN A 242 -6.06 -18.86 -7.68
CA GLN A 242 -6.73 -20.16 -7.83
C GLN A 242 -6.48 -20.79 -9.19
N GLN A 243 -6.45 -20.00 -10.26
CA GLN A 243 -6.11 -20.51 -11.59
C GLN A 243 -4.69 -21.08 -11.61
N ARG A 244 -3.69 -20.34 -11.14
CA ARG A 244 -2.31 -20.86 -11.05
C ARG A 244 -2.22 -22.13 -10.22
N ARG A 245 -2.93 -22.20 -9.09
CA ARG A 245 -2.98 -23.41 -8.26
C ARG A 245 -3.59 -24.60 -9.01
N ASN A 246 -4.69 -24.37 -9.73
CA ASN A 246 -5.33 -25.39 -10.53
C ASN A 246 -4.43 -25.84 -11.68
N ASP A 247 -3.75 -24.92 -12.36
CA ASP A 247 -2.80 -25.24 -13.44
C ASP A 247 -1.64 -26.08 -12.93
N ILE A 248 -1.06 -25.73 -11.78
CA ILE A 248 0.01 -26.53 -11.13
C ILE A 248 -0.53 -27.93 -10.79
N THR A 249 -1.73 -28.00 -10.21
CA THR A 249 -2.34 -29.30 -9.87
C THR A 249 -2.56 -30.14 -11.12
N LEU A 250 -3.12 -29.55 -12.19
CA LEU A 250 -3.34 -30.23 -13.46
C LEU A 250 -2.04 -30.73 -14.08
N LEU A 251 -1.02 -29.87 -14.13
CA LEU A 251 0.31 -30.25 -14.62
C LEU A 251 0.93 -31.37 -13.79
N THR A 252 0.82 -31.29 -12.48
CA THR A 252 1.32 -32.33 -11.57
C THR A 252 0.60 -33.66 -11.80
N HIS A 253 -0.72 -33.64 -11.99
CA HIS A 253 -1.48 -34.84 -12.35
C HIS A 253 -1.08 -35.40 -13.71
N ALA A 254 -0.90 -34.56 -14.72
CA ALA A 254 -0.48 -35.00 -16.05
C ALA A 254 0.90 -35.66 -16.01
N ILE A 255 1.85 -35.05 -15.30
CA ILE A 255 3.22 -35.58 -15.12
C ILE A 255 3.20 -36.90 -14.33
N ASN A 256 2.40 -37.00 -13.26
CA ASN A 256 2.30 -38.23 -12.46
C ASN A 256 1.59 -39.38 -13.18
N ASN A 257 0.74 -39.08 -14.15
CA ASN A 257 0.08 -40.09 -14.98
C ASN A 257 0.82 -40.41 -16.28
N SER A 258 1.98 -39.79 -16.52
CA SER A 258 2.85 -40.15 -17.63
C SER A 258 3.32 -41.60 -17.51
N THR A 259 3.45 -42.27 -18.64
CA THR A 259 4.03 -43.62 -18.76
C THR A 259 5.55 -43.61 -18.72
N GLU A 260 6.14 -42.41 -18.78
CA GLU A 260 7.57 -42.20 -18.79
C GLU A 260 8.12 -41.77 -17.42
N ASP A 261 9.39 -42.10 -17.17
CA ASP A 261 10.10 -41.66 -15.98
C ASP A 261 10.45 -40.17 -16.12
N ILE A 262 9.81 -39.32 -15.32
CA ILE A 262 10.06 -37.87 -15.33
C ILE A 262 10.64 -37.46 -13.97
N PHE A 263 11.78 -36.82 -14.00
CA PHE A 263 12.42 -36.30 -12.78
C PHE A 263 13.11 -34.98 -13.05
N ALA A 264 13.37 -34.23 -12.01
CA ALA A 264 14.24 -33.04 -12.01
C ALA A 264 15.33 -33.22 -10.96
N ALA A 265 16.55 -32.87 -11.32
CA ALA A 265 17.70 -32.97 -10.42
C ALA A 265 18.55 -31.70 -10.52
N ARG A 266 19.29 -31.43 -9.45
CA ARG A 266 20.36 -30.44 -9.42
C ARG A 266 21.60 -30.94 -10.18
N GLU A 267 22.54 -30.05 -10.47
CA GLU A 267 23.77 -30.38 -11.13
C GLU A 267 24.62 -31.41 -10.35
N ASP A 268 24.51 -31.41 -9.03
CA ASP A 268 25.15 -32.41 -8.14
C ASP A 268 24.43 -33.76 -8.12
N GLY A 269 23.36 -33.90 -8.91
CA GLY A 269 22.52 -35.09 -9.00
C GLY A 269 21.47 -35.23 -7.91
N THR A 270 21.34 -34.29 -7.00
CA THR A 270 20.28 -34.28 -5.98
C THR A 270 18.91 -34.12 -6.63
N LEU A 271 17.97 -35.01 -6.36
CA LEU A 271 16.64 -34.97 -6.92
C LEU A 271 15.85 -33.81 -6.30
N VAL A 272 15.11 -33.07 -7.15
CA VAL A 272 14.19 -32.01 -6.75
C VAL A 272 12.74 -32.48 -6.93
N PHE A 273 12.50 -33.29 -7.95
CA PHE A 273 11.20 -33.82 -8.28
C PHE A 273 11.35 -35.22 -8.92
N ALA A 274 10.36 -36.08 -8.71
CA ALA A 274 10.23 -37.36 -9.40
C ALA A 274 8.75 -37.70 -9.51
N ASN A 275 8.27 -38.02 -10.73
CA ASN A 275 6.90 -38.42 -10.94
C ASN A 275 6.63 -39.83 -10.38
N ARG A 276 5.35 -40.21 -10.34
CA ARG A 276 4.91 -41.49 -9.82
C ARG A 276 5.60 -42.66 -10.52
N ARG A 277 5.73 -42.63 -11.85
CA ARG A 277 6.34 -43.67 -12.65
C ARG A 277 7.82 -43.88 -12.30
N PHE A 278 8.60 -42.82 -12.20
CA PHE A 278 10.01 -42.86 -11.77
C PHE A 278 10.14 -43.48 -10.37
N ARG A 279 9.27 -43.06 -9.44
CA ARG A 279 9.29 -43.59 -8.06
C ARG A 279 9.01 -45.09 -8.01
N GLU A 280 7.98 -45.54 -8.74
CA GLU A 280 7.62 -46.99 -8.83
C GLU A 280 8.77 -47.79 -9.46
N HIS A 281 9.37 -47.29 -10.55
CA HIS A 281 10.45 -47.96 -11.25
C HIS A 281 11.72 -48.09 -10.39
N HIS A 282 11.99 -47.14 -9.55
CA HIS A 282 13.16 -47.11 -8.69
C HIS A 282 12.88 -47.54 -7.22
N ASN A 283 11.72 -48.07 -6.92
CA ASN A 283 11.27 -48.51 -5.58
C ASN A 283 11.38 -47.38 -4.52
N ILE A 284 11.07 -46.15 -4.88
CA ILE A 284 11.05 -45.00 -3.98
C ILE A 284 9.61 -44.83 -3.47
N SER A 285 9.42 -44.79 -2.16
CA SER A 285 8.10 -44.56 -1.59
C SER A 285 7.55 -43.16 -1.97
N ILE A 286 6.23 -43.05 -2.12
CA ILE A 286 5.59 -41.80 -2.38
C ILE A 286 5.76 -40.79 -1.21
N THR A 287 5.99 -41.31 -0.01
CA THR A 287 6.24 -40.56 1.22
C THR A 287 7.68 -40.13 1.41
N ASP A 288 8.62 -40.72 0.62
CA ASP A 288 10.03 -40.38 0.77
C ASP A 288 10.33 -38.99 0.21
N ASP A 289 11.10 -38.23 0.95
CA ASP A 289 11.60 -36.93 0.48
C ASP A 289 12.70 -37.17 -0.56
N VAL A 290 12.36 -36.91 -1.83
CA VAL A 290 13.29 -37.08 -2.96
C VAL A 290 14.50 -36.15 -2.84
N SER A 291 14.41 -35.04 -2.11
CA SER A 291 15.55 -34.12 -1.94
C SER A 291 16.71 -34.70 -1.16
N THR A 292 16.49 -35.83 -0.49
CA THR A 292 17.54 -36.60 0.19
C THR A 292 18.22 -37.61 -0.72
N LEU A 293 17.68 -37.82 -1.91
CA LEU A 293 18.13 -38.83 -2.86
C LEU A 293 18.98 -38.21 -3.95
N ASN A 294 19.93 -39.03 -4.44
CA ASN A 294 20.79 -38.63 -5.53
C ASN A 294 20.65 -39.61 -6.70
N ILE A 295 20.51 -39.09 -7.92
CA ILE A 295 20.20 -39.88 -9.11
C ILE A 295 21.23 -40.97 -9.40
N TYR A 296 22.51 -40.73 -9.17
CA TYR A 296 23.54 -41.75 -9.41
C TYR A 296 23.58 -42.84 -8.33
N ARG A 297 22.97 -42.64 -7.18
CA ARG A 297 22.80 -43.70 -6.16
C ARG A 297 21.57 -44.56 -6.42
N ILE A 298 20.57 -44.02 -7.10
CA ILE A 298 19.32 -44.69 -7.40
C ILE A 298 19.49 -45.57 -8.63
N ASN A 299 20.19 -45.12 -9.66
CA ASN A 299 20.43 -45.86 -10.88
C ASN A 299 21.74 -46.65 -10.76
N ALA A 300 21.64 -47.93 -10.45
CA ALA A 300 22.79 -48.83 -10.32
C ALA A 300 23.68 -48.92 -11.59
N ASN A 301 23.18 -48.45 -12.74
CA ASN A 301 23.89 -48.33 -14.00
C ASN A 301 24.53 -46.95 -14.22
N ALA A 302 24.25 -45.95 -13.38
CA ALA A 302 24.89 -44.64 -13.40
C ALA A 302 26.24 -44.74 -12.66
N GLN A 303 27.25 -45.10 -13.38
CA GLN A 303 28.51 -45.67 -12.88
C GLN A 303 29.42 -44.72 -12.11
N ASP A 304 29.20 -43.46 -11.99
CA ASP A 304 29.89 -42.53 -11.11
C ASP A 304 29.42 -41.09 -11.30
N GLU A 305 29.79 -40.21 -10.40
CA GLU A 305 29.60 -38.76 -10.48
C GLU A 305 30.18 -38.18 -11.79
N ASN A 306 31.22 -38.73 -12.31
CA ASN A 306 31.85 -38.31 -13.57
C ASN A 306 30.95 -38.60 -14.80
N SER A 307 30.18 -39.68 -14.76
CA SER A 307 29.22 -40.03 -15.82
C SER A 307 28.05 -39.07 -15.84
N TRP A 308 27.54 -38.66 -14.70
CA TRP A 308 26.51 -37.65 -14.55
C TRP A 308 26.99 -36.29 -15.06
N GLN A 309 28.18 -35.85 -14.63
CA GLN A 309 28.75 -34.58 -15.10
C GLN A 309 29.03 -34.56 -16.61
N ARG A 310 29.45 -35.68 -17.17
CA ARG A 310 29.59 -35.83 -18.64
C ARG A 310 28.24 -35.72 -19.35
N LEU A 311 27.18 -36.32 -18.79
CA LEU A 311 25.82 -36.23 -19.30
C LEU A 311 25.34 -34.77 -19.28
N ILE A 312 25.46 -34.08 -18.14
CA ILE A 312 25.09 -32.67 -18.01
C ILE A 312 25.85 -31.79 -19.02
N LYS A 313 27.14 -31.99 -19.17
CA LYS A 313 27.97 -31.25 -20.13
C LYS A 313 27.55 -31.49 -21.59
N SER A 314 27.14 -32.70 -21.92
CA SER A 314 26.64 -33.11 -23.23
C SER A 314 25.26 -32.47 -23.51
N LEU A 315 24.34 -32.53 -22.54
CA LEU A 315 23.02 -31.96 -22.61
C LEU A 315 23.06 -30.42 -22.73
N ARG A 316 23.96 -29.72 -22.03
CA ARG A 316 24.20 -28.28 -22.18
C ARG A 316 24.64 -27.88 -23.58
N LYS A 317 25.25 -28.80 -24.34
CA LYS A 317 25.59 -28.58 -25.77
C LYS A 317 24.45 -28.87 -26.72
N GLY A 318 23.26 -29.24 -26.21
CA GLY A 318 22.08 -29.59 -27.02
C GLY A 318 22.17 -30.99 -27.64
N GLU A 319 23.07 -31.85 -27.15
CA GLU A 319 23.19 -33.24 -27.63
C GLU A 319 22.11 -34.10 -26.98
N LYS A 320 21.26 -34.72 -27.81
CA LYS A 320 20.29 -35.74 -27.35
C LYS A 320 21.05 -37.06 -27.07
N ARG A 321 20.97 -37.58 -25.86
CA ARG A 321 21.51 -38.90 -25.54
C ARG A 321 20.51 -39.79 -24.80
N ASN A 322 20.30 -40.97 -25.32
CA ASN A 322 19.57 -42.08 -24.69
C ASN A 322 18.22 -41.71 -24.04
N GLY A 323 17.37 -41.00 -24.79
CA GLY A 323 16.05 -40.66 -24.28
C GLY A 323 15.96 -39.51 -23.29
N PHE A 324 17.09 -38.89 -22.91
CA PHE A 324 17.06 -37.71 -22.03
C PHE A 324 16.86 -36.43 -22.80
N ILE A 325 15.90 -35.63 -22.40
CA ILE A 325 15.65 -34.29 -22.90
C ILE A 325 15.96 -33.32 -21.79
N LEU A 326 16.90 -32.40 -22.06
CA LEU A 326 17.17 -31.31 -21.14
C LEU A 326 16.18 -30.18 -21.41
N TYR A 327 15.37 -29.88 -20.39
CA TYR A 327 14.62 -28.62 -20.37
C TYR A 327 15.51 -27.52 -19.81
N HIS A 328 15.45 -26.33 -20.41
CA HIS A 328 16.24 -25.17 -19.96
C HIS A 328 16.09 -24.96 -18.45
N PRO A 329 17.17 -24.53 -17.77
CA PRO A 329 17.09 -24.21 -16.37
C PRO A 329 15.99 -23.18 -16.13
N LEU A 330 15.22 -23.36 -15.05
CA LEU A 330 14.21 -22.39 -14.65
C LEU A 330 14.91 -21.04 -14.38
N PRO A 331 14.41 -19.91 -14.89
CA PRO A 331 15.03 -18.59 -14.70
C PRO A 331 15.29 -18.25 -13.22
N GLU A 332 14.43 -18.74 -12.32
CA GLU A 332 14.52 -18.51 -10.87
C GLU A 332 15.38 -19.58 -10.14
N HIS A 333 15.66 -20.72 -10.80
CA HIS A 333 16.42 -21.83 -10.24
C HIS A 333 17.35 -22.41 -11.31
N PRO A 334 18.40 -21.71 -11.70
CA PRO A 334 19.30 -22.11 -12.80
C PRO A 334 20.08 -23.40 -12.48
N GLU A 335 20.12 -23.81 -11.22
CA GLU A 335 20.79 -25.06 -10.77
C GLU A 335 19.91 -26.31 -10.92
N VAL A 336 18.63 -26.17 -11.29
CA VAL A 336 17.70 -27.28 -11.44
C VAL A 336 17.55 -27.67 -12.90
N LEU A 337 17.84 -28.92 -13.21
CA LEU A 337 17.69 -29.54 -14.53
C LEU A 337 16.49 -30.48 -14.52
N ALA A 338 15.54 -30.25 -15.40
CA ALA A 338 14.42 -31.17 -15.62
C ALA A 338 14.80 -32.14 -16.76
N MET A 339 14.57 -33.43 -16.56
CA MET A 339 14.89 -34.47 -17.50
C MET A 339 13.71 -35.41 -17.70
N GLU A 340 13.57 -35.87 -18.93
CA GLU A 340 12.64 -36.93 -19.32
C GLU A 340 13.49 -38.10 -19.79
N GLY A 341 13.21 -39.29 -19.24
CA GLY A 341 13.89 -40.54 -19.59
C GLY A 341 12.88 -41.58 -20.06
N SER A 342 13.14 -42.20 -21.19
CA SER A 342 12.35 -43.34 -21.74
C SER A 342 13.00 -44.64 -21.43
#